data_4e14949ba025bd8ec5efc7f1b0011241
#
_entry.id   4e14949ba025bd8ec5efc7f1b0011241
#
_cell.length_a   1.000
_cell.length_b   1.000
_cell.length_c   1.000
_cell.angle_alpha   90.00
_cell.angle_beta   90.00
_cell.angle_gamma   90.00
#
_symmetry.space_group_name_H-M   'P 1'
#
loop_
_entity.id
_entity.type
_entity.pdbx_description
1 polymer ?
#
loop_
_entity_poly.entity_id
_entity_poly.type
_entity_poly.pdbx_seq_one_letter_code
_entity_poly.pdbx_strand_id
1 'polypeptide(L)'
;SIREIPNNADFFVPAGKDYTLTLSGTNTLNEAKSNSWELKDVLVANRYTLNCNPDLPSFTLPEQMEGDVWSTFIYITPMTAANMSSKPEMTEKVLANIVYEASADGINWIQAINDNGKTVIKGLVANNQYTIRSRFGNIICTNSQQVTMESAEQLENGNFESVWNKKEINGGNGSWSRPLYCYYLTGWNTRNERTTKGGESATGWGTGVGYGVWWRWCSGTVPTTDSSKDANAVEISTLAFYNKKVSGTWSRDEVYTYTRDNGTAYAGYLFTGTFDKNTDTYTLGIQHESRPTSISFDYKYFPVINDKCLAYAKVYNTDKKEIASTIEFNSSGQKEYTAQTLKFEYNKEHMQSKAKYITVFFQSGYDTTISNMHRENGGYGSSPFGEDRVVGSVLKIDNVVLNYDYE
;
A
#
# COMPACT_ATOMS: atom_id res chain seq x y z
N SER A 1 -50.51 31.55 23.38
CA SER A 1 -50.12 30.20 23.83
C SER A 1 -49.16 29.60 22.82
N ILE A 2 -48.03 29.06 23.28
CA ILE A 2 -47.04 28.37 22.48
C ILE A 2 -47.54 26.95 22.32
N ARG A 3 -47.62 26.44 21.09
CA ARG A 3 -47.93 25.04 20.78
C ARG A 3 -46.95 24.55 19.69
N GLU A 4 -46.45 23.33 19.80
CA GLU A 4 -45.91 22.65 18.65
C GLU A 4 -46.99 22.43 17.62
N ILE A 5 -46.73 22.86 16.38
CA ILE A 5 -47.70 22.82 15.29
C ILE A 5 -47.33 21.67 14.37
N PRO A 6 -48.17 20.63 14.26
CA PRO A 6 -48.02 19.62 13.22
C PRO A 6 -48.24 20.24 11.84
N ASN A 7 -47.66 19.64 10.79
CA ASN A 7 -47.95 20.03 9.40
C ASN A 7 -49.46 20.01 9.16
N ASN A 8 -50.07 21.15 8.86
CA ASN A 8 -51.52 21.41 8.75
C ASN A 8 -52.24 21.46 10.11
N ALA A 9 -52.17 22.62 10.77
CA ALA A 9 -52.95 22.90 11.96
C ALA A 9 -54.04 23.94 11.65
N ASP A 10 -55.29 23.66 12.06
CA ASP A 10 -56.39 24.61 12.05
C ASP A 10 -56.51 25.28 13.41
N PHE A 11 -56.63 26.59 13.41
CA PHE A 11 -56.88 27.41 14.59
C PHE A 11 -58.20 28.15 14.45
N PHE A 12 -59.02 28.08 15.47
CA PHE A 12 -60.27 28.83 15.55
C PHE A 12 -60.06 30.09 16.38
N VAL A 13 -60.39 31.23 15.83
CA VAL A 13 -60.31 32.52 16.49
C VAL A 13 -61.67 33.25 16.42
N PRO A 14 -62.06 34.00 17.45
CA PRO A 14 -63.28 34.76 17.40
C PRO A 14 -63.27 35.80 16.30
N ALA A 15 -64.43 36.04 15.66
CA ALA A 15 -64.55 37.03 14.63
C ALA A 15 -64.63 38.47 15.20
N GLY A 16 -64.45 39.50 14.32
CA GLY A 16 -64.54 40.90 14.68
C GLY A 16 -63.36 41.45 15.45
N LYS A 17 -62.24 40.84 15.35
CA LYS A 17 -60.96 41.29 15.94
C LYS A 17 -59.81 41.09 14.99
N ASP A 18 -58.75 41.87 15.17
CA ASP A 18 -57.48 41.73 14.52
C ASP A 18 -56.64 40.73 15.27
N TYR A 19 -55.90 39.94 14.52
CA TYR A 19 -54.95 38.94 15.09
C TYR A 19 -53.58 39.03 14.44
N THR A 20 -52.55 38.89 15.24
CA THR A 20 -51.20 38.63 14.76
C THR A 20 -50.85 37.17 15.02
N LEU A 21 -50.66 36.40 13.98
CA LEU A 21 -50.14 35.03 14.08
C LEU A 21 -48.63 35.09 13.99
N THR A 22 -47.94 34.62 15.04
CA THR A 22 -46.49 34.51 15.01
C THR A 22 -46.11 33.06 15.04
N LEU A 23 -45.34 32.59 14.04
CA LEU A 23 -44.71 31.29 14.01
C LEU A 23 -43.23 31.48 14.34
N SER A 24 -42.77 30.85 15.39
CA SER A 24 -41.39 30.88 15.83
C SER A 24 -40.85 29.45 15.99
N GLY A 25 -39.60 29.29 15.71
CA GLY A 25 -38.90 28.00 15.82
C GLY A 25 -37.41 28.14 15.56
N THR A 26 -36.72 27.04 15.57
CA THR A 26 -35.32 26.96 15.15
C THR A 26 -35.24 26.34 13.76
N ASN A 27 -34.40 26.91 12.91
CA ASN A 27 -34.12 26.30 11.60
C ASN A 27 -33.11 25.12 11.73
N THR A 28 -32.80 24.49 10.63
CA THR A 28 -31.87 23.37 10.57
C THR A 28 -30.43 23.70 11.02
N LEU A 29 -30.11 25.00 11.19
CA LEU A 29 -28.83 25.49 11.72
C LEU A 29 -28.92 25.91 13.20
N ASN A 30 -29.99 25.53 13.92
CA ASN A 30 -30.27 25.97 15.28
C ASN A 30 -30.42 27.51 15.47
N GLU A 31 -30.69 28.24 14.38
CA GLU A 31 -30.98 29.67 14.47
C GLU A 31 -32.45 29.89 14.77
N ALA A 32 -32.72 30.75 15.77
CA ALA A 32 -34.09 31.17 16.04
C ALA A 32 -34.65 31.99 14.88
N LYS A 33 -35.83 31.63 14.37
CA LYS A 33 -36.55 32.31 13.31
C LYS A 33 -37.97 32.58 13.78
N SER A 34 -38.52 33.74 13.38
CA SER A 34 -39.86 34.13 13.67
C SER A 34 -40.46 34.91 12.49
N ASN A 35 -41.63 34.48 12.05
CA ASN A 35 -42.45 35.22 11.06
C ASN A 35 -43.80 35.54 11.65
N SER A 36 -44.31 36.71 11.33
CA SER A 36 -45.62 37.18 11.82
C SER A 36 -46.51 37.61 10.65
N TRP A 37 -47.76 37.29 10.75
CA TRP A 37 -48.80 37.66 9.80
C TRP A 37 -49.92 38.36 10.51
N GLU A 38 -50.42 39.49 9.99
CA GLU A 38 -51.58 40.21 10.49
C GLU A 38 -52.85 39.75 9.75
N LEU A 39 -53.85 39.35 10.52
CA LEU A 39 -55.22 39.08 10.05
C LEU A 39 -56.09 40.15 10.59
N LYS A 40 -56.56 41.04 9.73
CA LYS A 40 -57.43 42.17 10.09
C LYS A 40 -58.90 41.84 9.77
N ASP A 41 -59.79 42.34 10.62
CA ASP A 41 -61.24 42.21 10.44
C ASP A 41 -61.70 40.77 10.16
N VAL A 42 -61.27 39.83 11.04
CA VAL A 42 -61.60 38.43 10.84
C VAL A 42 -63.06 38.15 10.83
N LEU A 43 -63.61 37.69 9.71
CA LEU A 43 -65.02 37.50 9.47
C LEU A 43 -65.50 36.15 10.03
N VAL A 44 -66.81 36.13 10.41
CA VAL A 44 -67.51 34.92 10.88
C VAL A 44 -67.50 33.86 9.77
N ALA A 45 -67.18 32.60 10.12
CA ALA A 45 -67.20 31.45 9.24
C ALA A 45 -66.25 31.53 8.01
N ASN A 46 -65.27 32.40 8.03
CA ASN A 46 -64.21 32.43 6.99
C ASN A 46 -63.03 31.59 7.38
N ARG A 47 -62.45 30.92 6.36
CA ARG A 47 -61.17 30.17 6.46
C ARG A 47 -60.06 30.98 5.84
N TYR A 48 -59.07 31.29 6.61
CA TYR A 48 -57.82 31.95 6.15
C TYR A 48 -56.72 30.90 6.06
N THR A 49 -56.18 30.70 4.87
CA THR A 49 -55.07 29.74 4.68
C THR A 49 -53.74 30.52 4.61
N LEU A 50 -52.87 30.27 5.55
CA LEU A 50 -51.52 30.79 5.56
C LEU A 50 -50.58 29.71 5.00
N ASN A 51 -50.03 29.98 3.84
CA ASN A 51 -49.01 29.09 3.24
C ASN A 51 -47.64 29.49 3.80
N CYS A 52 -47.21 28.79 4.84
CA CYS A 52 -45.87 28.92 5.35
C CYS A 52 -45.00 27.95 4.55
N ASN A 53 -44.52 28.36 3.38
CA ASN A 53 -43.54 27.62 2.61
C ASN A 53 -42.16 28.14 3.00
N PRO A 54 -41.41 27.45 3.90
CA PRO A 54 -40.03 27.82 4.09
C PRO A 54 -39.29 27.58 2.78
N ASP A 55 -38.48 28.55 2.33
CA ASP A 55 -37.53 28.36 1.24
C ASP A 55 -36.52 27.31 1.70
N LEU A 56 -36.84 26.04 1.53
CA LEU A 56 -35.93 24.96 1.82
C LEU A 56 -34.90 24.87 0.69
N PRO A 57 -33.62 24.75 1.03
CA PRO A 57 -32.62 24.56 0.00
C PRO A 57 -32.83 23.23 -0.71
N SER A 58 -32.68 23.23 -2.03
CA SER A 58 -32.63 22.03 -2.85
C SER A 58 -31.26 21.96 -3.53
N PHE A 59 -30.62 20.82 -3.42
CA PHE A 59 -29.27 20.61 -3.92
C PHE A 59 -29.03 19.16 -4.35
N THR A 60 -28.05 18.99 -5.22
CA THR A 60 -27.62 17.67 -5.75
C THR A 60 -26.19 17.39 -5.33
N LEU A 61 -25.89 16.13 -5.04
CA LEU A 61 -24.51 15.64 -4.91
C LEU A 61 -23.85 15.70 -6.30
N PRO A 62 -22.66 16.32 -6.47
CA PRO A 62 -21.90 16.21 -7.70
C PRO A 62 -21.46 14.77 -7.94
N GLU A 63 -21.18 14.42 -9.18
CA GLU A 63 -20.65 13.10 -9.54
C GLU A 63 -19.30 12.88 -8.85
N GLN A 64 -19.18 11.75 -8.16
CA GLN A 64 -17.95 11.31 -7.53
C GLN A 64 -17.16 10.46 -8.54
N MET A 65 -15.93 10.84 -8.77
CA MET A 65 -15.07 10.19 -9.75
C MET A 65 -14.65 8.80 -9.26
N GLU A 66 -14.67 7.81 -10.14
CA GLU A 66 -14.25 6.45 -9.79
C GLU A 66 -12.80 6.40 -9.24
N GLY A 67 -11.91 7.22 -9.78
CA GLY A 67 -10.53 7.33 -9.33
C GLY A 67 -10.35 7.93 -7.93
N ASP A 68 -11.37 8.59 -7.37
CA ASP A 68 -11.35 9.13 -6.00
C ASP A 68 -11.75 8.07 -4.96
N VAL A 69 -12.24 6.89 -5.40
CA VAL A 69 -12.61 5.77 -4.53
C VAL A 69 -11.41 4.84 -4.36
N TRP A 70 -10.88 4.78 -3.12
CA TRP A 70 -9.73 3.97 -2.73
C TRP A 70 -10.18 2.73 -1.94
N SER A 71 -9.24 1.98 -1.36
CA SER A 71 -9.58 0.76 -0.63
C SER A 71 -10.31 1.03 0.68
N THR A 72 -9.92 2.06 1.45
CA THR A 72 -10.48 2.33 2.79
C THR A 72 -10.95 3.78 2.98
N PHE A 73 -10.87 4.61 1.95
CA PHE A 73 -11.30 6.00 1.98
C PHE A 73 -11.75 6.50 0.60
N ILE A 74 -12.47 7.62 0.59
CA ILE A 74 -12.96 8.28 -0.63
C ILE A 74 -12.64 9.76 -0.54
N TYR A 75 -12.01 10.32 -1.57
CA TYR A 75 -11.96 11.76 -1.76
C TYR A 75 -13.30 12.24 -2.34
N ILE A 76 -13.89 13.24 -1.72
CA ILE A 76 -15.18 13.76 -2.14
C ILE A 76 -14.99 14.96 -3.08
N THR A 77 -15.61 14.91 -4.24
CA THR A 77 -15.79 16.07 -5.10
C THR A 77 -16.76 17.03 -4.41
N PRO A 78 -16.31 18.21 -3.94
CA PRO A 78 -17.18 19.10 -3.19
C PRO A 78 -18.23 19.77 -4.08
N MET A 79 -19.38 20.07 -3.49
CA MET A 79 -20.45 20.83 -4.13
C MET A 79 -20.00 22.26 -4.42
N THR A 80 -20.56 22.80 -5.50
CA THR A 80 -20.44 24.21 -5.91
C THR A 80 -21.83 24.85 -6.03
N ALA A 81 -21.89 26.13 -6.32
CA ALA A 81 -23.16 26.83 -6.59
C ALA A 81 -23.97 26.21 -7.75
N ALA A 82 -23.30 25.54 -8.69
CA ALA A 82 -23.95 24.85 -9.81
C ALA A 82 -24.82 23.65 -9.36
N ASN A 83 -24.55 23.08 -8.18
CA ASN A 83 -25.33 21.97 -7.62
C ASN A 83 -26.57 22.46 -6.82
N MET A 84 -26.80 23.76 -6.76
CA MET A 84 -27.85 24.39 -5.95
C MET A 84 -29.01 24.91 -6.80
N SER A 85 -30.23 24.71 -6.32
CA SER A 85 -31.46 25.30 -6.86
C SER A 85 -32.09 26.26 -5.87
N SER A 86 -31.27 27.12 -5.23
CA SER A 86 -31.68 28.04 -4.17
C SER A 86 -31.24 29.47 -4.46
N LYS A 87 -31.78 30.44 -3.71
CA LYS A 87 -31.32 31.84 -3.78
C LYS A 87 -29.83 31.94 -3.38
N PRO A 88 -29.09 32.95 -3.90
CA PRO A 88 -27.63 33.09 -3.63
C PRO A 88 -27.28 33.09 -2.14
N GLU A 89 -28.01 33.79 -1.30
CA GLU A 89 -27.77 33.86 0.15
C GLU A 89 -27.90 32.51 0.84
N MET A 90 -28.83 31.67 0.39
CA MET A 90 -29.02 30.32 0.88
C MET A 90 -27.93 29.40 0.34
N THR A 91 -27.48 29.63 -0.90
CA THR A 91 -26.39 28.87 -1.52
C THR A 91 -25.09 28.96 -0.71
N GLU A 92 -24.63 30.16 -0.37
CA GLU A 92 -23.43 30.36 0.45
C GLU A 92 -23.54 29.66 1.80
N LYS A 93 -24.70 29.77 2.43
CA LYS A 93 -24.97 29.16 3.73
C LYS A 93 -24.95 27.64 3.68
N VAL A 94 -25.52 27.04 2.65
CA VAL A 94 -25.47 25.57 2.44
C VAL A 94 -24.05 25.11 2.18
N LEU A 95 -23.33 25.75 1.26
CA LEU A 95 -21.94 25.34 0.93
C LEU A 95 -20.99 25.45 2.12
N ALA A 96 -21.21 26.43 3.00
CA ALA A 96 -20.41 26.58 4.23
C ALA A 96 -20.67 25.50 5.30
N ASN A 97 -21.83 24.81 5.25
CA ASN A 97 -22.28 23.89 6.30
C ASN A 97 -22.72 22.52 5.76
N ILE A 98 -22.40 22.22 4.52
CA ILE A 98 -22.74 20.93 3.91
C ILE A 98 -21.91 19.81 4.54
N VAL A 99 -22.54 18.69 4.81
CA VAL A 99 -21.90 17.46 5.31
C VAL A 99 -22.00 16.40 4.24
N TYR A 100 -20.89 15.77 3.90
CA TYR A 100 -20.84 14.57 3.05
C TYR A 100 -20.73 13.34 3.93
N GLU A 101 -21.40 12.27 3.56
CA GLU A 101 -21.42 11.06 4.35
C GLU A 101 -21.62 9.83 3.47
N ALA A 102 -21.08 8.70 3.91
CA ALA A 102 -21.21 7.41 3.24
C ALA A 102 -21.79 6.35 4.19
N SER A 103 -22.58 5.43 3.65
CA SER A 103 -23.15 4.32 4.41
C SER A 103 -23.21 3.05 3.57
N ALA A 104 -22.92 1.91 4.19
CA ALA A 104 -23.08 0.59 3.59
C ALA A 104 -24.51 0.02 3.78
N ASP A 105 -25.21 0.45 4.82
CA ASP A 105 -26.52 -0.10 5.24
C ASP A 105 -27.67 0.91 5.16
N GLY A 106 -27.38 2.16 4.83
CA GLY A 106 -28.36 3.26 4.82
C GLY A 106 -28.78 3.77 6.19
N ILE A 107 -28.24 3.20 7.27
CA ILE A 107 -28.57 3.55 8.67
C ILE A 107 -27.38 4.23 9.34
N ASN A 108 -26.21 3.59 9.29
CA ASN A 108 -24.98 4.08 9.90
C ASN A 108 -24.19 4.90 8.87
N TRP A 109 -24.06 6.22 9.13
CA TRP A 109 -23.43 7.17 8.21
C TRP A 109 -22.10 7.65 8.76
N ILE A 110 -21.04 7.44 7.98
CA ILE A 110 -19.68 7.92 8.26
C ILE A 110 -19.51 9.27 7.58
N GLN A 111 -19.19 10.31 8.36
CA GLN A 111 -19.06 11.67 7.85
C GLN A 111 -17.66 11.95 7.32
N ALA A 112 -17.61 12.78 6.29
CA ALA A 112 -16.36 13.32 5.76
C ALA A 112 -15.71 14.28 6.76
N ILE A 113 -14.40 14.33 6.69
CA ILE A 113 -13.57 15.35 7.35
C ILE A 113 -12.89 16.22 6.27
N ASN A 114 -12.50 17.43 6.65
CA ASN A 114 -11.60 18.23 5.82
C ASN A 114 -10.17 18.05 6.34
N ASP A 115 -9.30 17.55 5.49
CA ASP A 115 -7.90 17.35 5.79
C ASP A 115 -7.03 17.96 4.68
N ASN A 116 -6.21 18.95 5.04
CA ASN A 116 -5.30 19.66 4.12
C ASN A 116 -6.00 20.18 2.84
N GLY A 117 -7.25 20.68 2.97
CA GLY A 117 -8.05 21.20 1.86
C GLY A 117 -8.71 20.13 0.99
N LYS A 118 -8.63 18.87 1.37
CA LYS A 118 -9.36 17.75 0.76
C LYS A 118 -10.51 17.31 1.67
N THR A 119 -11.67 17.09 1.09
CA THR A 119 -12.80 16.45 1.79
C THR A 119 -12.66 14.96 1.63
N VAL A 120 -12.57 14.20 2.74
CA VAL A 120 -12.34 12.75 2.72
C VAL A 120 -13.24 12.01 3.69
N ILE A 121 -13.82 10.90 3.26
CA ILE A 121 -14.49 9.91 4.12
C ILE A 121 -13.52 8.75 4.31
N LYS A 122 -13.14 8.43 5.54
CA LYS A 122 -12.18 7.39 5.89
C LYS A 122 -12.76 6.35 6.82
N GLY A 123 -12.03 5.22 7.01
CA GLY A 123 -12.49 4.12 7.85
C GLY A 123 -13.53 3.24 7.15
N LEU A 124 -13.52 3.23 5.83
CA LEU A 124 -14.36 2.37 5.01
C LEU A 124 -13.70 0.98 4.86
N VAL A 125 -14.47 0.01 4.41
CA VAL A 125 -14.02 -1.38 4.25
C VAL A 125 -13.82 -1.69 2.77
N ALA A 126 -12.64 -2.21 2.43
CA ALA A 126 -12.29 -2.60 1.08
C ALA A 126 -13.30 -3.60 0.49
N ASN A 127 -13.52 -3.55 -0.82
CA ASN A 127 -14.48 -4.37 -1.58
C ASN A 127 -15.96 -4.16 -1.19
N ASN A 128 -16.28 -3.30 -0.21
CA ASN A 128 -17.66 -3.01 0.15
C ASN A 128 -18.26 -1.92 -0.74
N GLN A 129 -19.58 -1.99 -0.88
CA GLN A 129 -20.37 -0.97 -1.55
C GLN A 129 -20.88 0.05 -0.54
N TYR A 130 -20.80 1.34 -0.90
CA TYR A 130 -21.29 2.45 -0.09
C TYR A 130 -22.19 3.36 -0.93
N THR A 131 -23.21 3.89 -0.27
CA THR A 131 -24.01 4.99 -0.78
C THR A 131 -23.47 6.31 -0.24
N ILE A 132 -23.11 7.23 -1.11
CA ILE A 132 -22.64 8.58 -0.78
C ILE A 132 -23.81 9.57 -0.93
N ARG A 133 -23.96 10.46 0.04
CA ARG A 133 -24.91 11.59 -0.03
C ARG A 133 -24.33 12.84 0.62
N SER A 134 -24.98 13.97 0.38
CA SER A 134 -24.74 15.20 1.11
C SER A 134 -25.99 15.62 1.90
N ARG A 135 -25.82 16.31 3.02
CA ARG A 135 -26.92 16.88 3.80
C ARG A 135 -26.56 18.25 4.37
N PHE A 136 -27.58 19.07 4.50
CA PHE A 136 -27.56 20.36 5.20
C PHE A 136 -28.56 20.30 6.34
N GLY A 137 -28.11 20.20 7.58
CA GLY A 137 -28.96 19.86 8.71
C GLY A 137 -29.71 18.54 8.47
N ASN A 138 -31.04 18.59 8.44
CA ASN A 138 -31.89 17.42 8.16
C ASN A 138 -32.31 17.31 6.68
N ILE A 139 -31.88 18.24 5.83
CA ILE A 139 -32.21 18.24 4.40
C ILE A 139 -31.15 17.45 3.67
N ILE A 140 -31.57 16.40 2.97
CA ILE A 140 -30.72 15.49 2.19
C ILE A 140 -30.75 15.93 0.73
N CYS A 141 -29.65 15.82 0.01
CA CYS A 141 -29.58 16.02 -1.44
C CYS A 141 -30.61 15.17 -2.18
N THR A 142 -31.02 15.63 -3.35
CA THR A 142 -32.08 14.97 -4.16
C THR A 142 -31.58 13.69 -4.86
N ASN A 143 -30.29 13.44 -4.87
CA ASN A 143 -29.64 12.25 -5.44
C ASN A 143 -28.62 11.66 -4.47
N SER A 144 -28.21 10.42 -4.74
CA SER A 144 -27.10 9.76 -4.09
C SER A 144 -26.30 8.98 -5.13
N GLN A 145 -25.09 8.61 -4.79
CA GLN A 145 -24.24 7.80 -5.67
C GLN A 145 -23.80 6.54 -4.93
N GLN A 146 -23.87 5.38 -5.60
CA GLN A 146 -23.26 4.16 -5.11
C GLN A 146 -21.87 4.01 -5.68
N VAL A 147 -20.93 3.61 -4.82
CA VAL A 147 -19.54 3.33 -5.17
C VAL A 147 -19.12 1.99 -4.58
N THR A 148 -18.22 1.29 -5.25
CA THR A 148 -17.57 0.08 -4.72
C THR A 148 -16.12 0.40 -4.41
N MET A 149 -15.71 0.16 -3.16
CA MET A 149 -14.33 0.38 -2.72
C MET A 149 -13.35 -0.54 -3.46
N GLU A 150 -12.14 -0.06 -3.71
CA GLU A 150 -11.08 -0.91 -4.25
C GLU A 150 -10.77 -2.07 -3.28
N SER A 151 -10.15 -3.13 -3.81
CA SER A 151 -9.57 -4.20 -2.99
C SER A 151 -8.40 -3.66 -2.16
N ALA A 152 -8.01 -4.42 -1.13
CA ALA A 152 -6.80 -4.20 -0.34
C ALA A 152 -5.90 -5.44 -0.48
N GLU A 153 -5.40 -5.68 -1.70
CA GLU A 153 -4.61 -6.85 -2.03
C GLU A 153 -3.27 -6.83 -1.30
N GLN A 154 -2.82 -7.99 -0.83
CA GLN A 154 -1.50 -8.15 -0.24
C GLN A 154 -0.56 -8.86 -1.21
N LEU A 155 0.73 -8.69 -1.02
CA LEU A 155 1.74 -9.44 -1.75
C LEU A 155 1.69 -10.92 -1.36
N GLU A 156 1.75 -11.80 -2.34
CA GLU A 156 1.85 -13.23 -2.06
C GLU A 156 3.15 -13.51 -1.28
N ASN A 157 3.04 -14.28 -0.21
CA ASN A 157 4.17 -14.60 0.69
C ASN A 157 4.94 -13.39 1.23
N GLY A 158 4.27 -12.28 1.54
CA GLY A 158 4.93 -11.12 2.17
C GLY A 158 5.49 -11.41 3.56
N ASN A 159 4.98 -12.42 4.25
CA ASN A 159 5.47 -12.89 5.54
C ASN A 159 6.55 -14.00 5.45
N PHE A 160 6.90 -14.46 4.25
CA PHE A 160 7.93 -15.47 3.95
C PHE A 160 7.78 -16.84 4.62
N GLU A 161 6.60 -17.15 5.18
CA GLU A 161 6.34 -18.43 5.86
C GLU A 161 6.05 -19.60 4.91
N SER A 162 5.83 -19.33 3.62
CA SER A 162 5.61 -20.37 2.62
C SER A 162 6.89 -21.16 2.35
N VAL A 163 6.69 -22.41 1.98
CA VAL A 163 7.81 -23.30 1.65
C VAL A 163 8.58 -22.78 0.45
N TRP A 164 9.87 -22.60 0.62
CA TRP A 164 10.78 -22.29 -0.46
C TRP A 164 11.00 -23.55 -1.32
N ASN A 165 10.78 -23.39 -2.62
CA ASN A 165 11.16 -24.41 -3.58
C ASN A 165 12.66 -24.33 -3.85
N LYS A 166 13.29 -25.48 -4.04
CA LYS A 166 14.70 -25.56 -4.43
C LYS A 166 14.89 -26.51 -5.60
N LYS A 167 15.69 -26.09 -6.55
CA LYS A 167 16.12 -26.93 -7.67
C LYS A 167 17.58 -27.29 -7.47
N GLU A 168 17.87 -28.58 -7.47
CA GLU A 168 19.25 -29.05 -7.49
C GLU A 168 19.86 -28.73 -8.86
N ILE A 169 20.98 -28.01 -8.86
CA ILE A 169 21.71 -27.62 -10.07
C ILE A 169 22.80 -28.62 -10.38
N ASN A 170 23.47 -29.14 -9.32
CA ASN A 170 24.52 -30.17 -9.44
C ASN A 170 24.52 -31.04 -8.19
N GLY A 171 24.26 -32.34 -8.38
CA GLY A 171 24.21 -33.32 -7.30
C GLY A 171 25.57 -33.68 -6.72
N GLY A 172 26.63 -33.26 -7.39
CA GLY A 172 27.99 -33.64 -7.04
C GLY A 172 28.23 -35.16 -7.18
N ASN A 173 29.42 -35.55 -7.56
CA ASN A 173 29.83 -36.96 -7.62
C ASN A 173 30.89 -37.27 -6.58
N GLY A 174 30.57 -38.17 -5.66
CA GLY A 174 31.48 -38.65 -4.65
C GLY A 174 31.08 -38.31 -3.21
N SER A 175 31.68 -38.99 -2.25
CA SER A 175 31.32 -38.89 -0.82
C SER A 175 31.58 -37.53 -0.17
N TRP A 176 32.27 -36.64 -0.85
CA TRP A 176 32.63 -35.30 -0.38
C TRP A 176 31.92 -34.17 -1.13
N SER A 177 31.13 -34.51 -2.14
CA SER A 177 30.41 -33.50 -2.90
C SER A 177 29.11 -33.07 -2.22
N ARG A 178 28.80 -31.78 -2.32
CA ARG A 178 27.58 -31.19 -1.81
C ARG A 178 26.72 -30.73 -2.96
N PRO A 179 25.42 -30.99 -2.96
CA PRO A 179 24.53 -30.50 -4.00
C PRO A 179 24.44 -28.97 -3.93
N LEU A 180 24.42 -28.36 -5.11
CA LEU A 180 24.17 -26.93 -5.28
C LEU A 180 22.68 -26.72 -5.55
N TYR A 181 22.07 -25.79 -4.84
CA TYR A 181 20.65 -25.50 -4.97
C TYR A 181 20.40 -24.05 -5.43
N CYS A 182 19.46 -23.87 -6.37
CA CYS A 182 18.84 -22.63 -6.65
C CYS A 182 17.50 -22.55 -5.89
N TYR A 183 17.30 -21.52 -5.08
CA TYR A 183 16.10 -21.32 -4.28
C TYR A 183 15.12 -20.39 -4.97
N TYR A 184 13.83 -20.71 -4.85
CA TYR A 184 12.70 -19.96 -5.42
C TYR A 184 11.62 -19.76 -4.36
N LEU A 185 11.01 -18.59 -4.36
CA LEU A 185 9.86 -18.27 -3.53
C LEU A 185 8.68 -17.84 -4.42
N THR A 186 7.51 -18.44 -4.21
CA THR A 186 6.31 -18.05 -4.94
C THR A 186 5.93 -16.60 -4.61
N GLY A 187 5.52 -15.84 -5.62
CA GLY A 187 5.21 -14.41 -5.50
C GLY A 187 6.42 -13.48 -5.63
N TRP A 188 7.66 -14.01 -5.51
CA TRP A 188 8.90 -13.24 -5.54
C TRP A 188 9.92 -13.81 -6.53
N ASN A 189 10.76 -12.93 -7.05
CA ASN A 189 11.91 -13.30 -7.85
C ASN A 189 13.22 -12.84 -7.20
N THR A 190 14.31 -13.46 -7.62
CA THR A 190 15.64 -13.24 -7.08
C THR A 190 16.67 -13.26 -8.19
N ARG A 191 17.92 -12.95 -7.87
CA ARG A 191 19.06 -13.12 -8.78
C ARG A 191 19.69 -14.52 -8.70
N ASN A 192 19.07 -15.45 -7.99
CA ASN A 192 19.64 -16.78 -7.71
C ASN A 192 19.97 -17.57 -8.98
N GLU A 193 19.13 -17.52 -10.01
CA GLU A 193 19.41 -18.20 -11.27
C GLU A 193 20.68 -17.68 -11.96
N ARG A 194 21.05 -16.40 -11.77
CA ARG A 194 22.31 -15.86 -12.27
C ARG A 194 23.48 -16.34 -11.44
N THR A 195 23.36 -16.30 -10.11
CA THR A 195 24.45 -16.66 -9.21
C THR A 195 24.70 -18.16 -9.13
N THR A 196 23.77 -19.01 -9.61
CA THR A 196 23.90 -20.46 -9.71
C THR A 196 24.18 -20.96 -11.13
N LYS A 197 24.13 -20.11 -12.15
CA LYS A 197 24.19 -20.48 -13.57
C LYS A 197 25.44 -21.29 -13.94
N GLY A 198 26.58 -20.98 -13.36
CA GLY A 198 27.83 -21.68 -13.63
C GLY A 198 27.87 -23.12 -13.09
N GLY A 199 27.03 -23.43 -12.10
CA GLY A 199 26.93 -24.77 -11.51
C GLY A 199 26.35 -25.83 -12.46
N GLU A 200 25.54 -25.41 -13.42
CA GLU A 200 24.91 -26.32 -14.41
C GLU A 200 25.93 -27.06 -15.28
N SER A 201 27.09 -26.44 -15.52
CA SER A 201 28.18 -27.02 -16.34
C SER A 201 29.33 -27.61 -15.53
N ALA A 202 29.25 -27.58 -14.20
CA ALA A 202 30.27 -28.15 -13.33
C ALA A 202 30.15 -29.67 -13.32
N THR A 203 30.95 -30.35 -14.17
CA THR A 203 30.98 -31.80 -14.22
C THR A 203 31.76 -32.38 -13.07
N GLY A 204 31.07 -33.02 -12.14
CA GLY A 204 31.62 -34.13 -11.33
C GLY A 204 32.53 -33.80 -10.17
N TRP A 205 32.75 -32.55 -9.82
CA TRP A 205 33.54 -32.20 -8.62
C TRP A 205 32.72 -31.18 -7.80
N GLY A 206 32.01 -31.71 -6.86
CA GLY A 206 31.39 -30.86 -5.83
C GLY A 206 32.54 -30.28 -5.00
N THR A 207 32.53 -29.37 -4.42
CA THR A 207 32.34 -28.70 -3.19
C THR A 207 33.01 -29.37 -1.98
N GLY A 208 33.87 -30.36 -2.18
CA GLY A 208 34.59 -31.00 -1.10
C GLY A 208 35.94 -30.36 -0.83
N VAL A 209 36.39 -30.46 0.41
CA VAL A 209 37.78 -30.23 0.81
C VAL A 209 38.59 -31.38 0.30
N GLY A 210 39.63 -31.12 -0.50
CA GLY A 210 40.58 -32.14 -0.89
C GLY A 210 40.97 -32.21 -2.36
N TYR A 211 40.07 -32.21 -3.28
CA TYR A 211 40.36 -32.23 -4.72
C TYR A 211 39.38 -31.36 -5.49
N GLY A 212 39.81 -30.15 -5.87
CA GLY A 212 38.98 -29.24 -6.65
C GLY A 212 37.96 -28.52 -5.82
N VAL A 213 38.38 -27.76 -4.84
CA VAL A 213 37.50 -26.84 -4.08
C VAL A 213 37.09 -25.68 -4.96
N TRP A 214 35.80 -25.45 -5.03
CA TRP A 214 35.21 -24.36 -5.81
C TRP A 214 34.57 -23.38 -4.90
N TRP A 215 34.85 -22.10 -5.02
CA TRP A 215 34.06 -21.05 -4.45
C TRP A 215 32.90 -20.73 -5.40
N ARG A 216 31.80 -20.92 -4.93
CA ARG A 216 30.64 -21.48 -5.52
C ARG A 216 29.71 -20.50 -6.08
N TRP A 217 29.12 -20.94 -7.13
CA TRP A 217 27.82 -20.51 -7.52
C TRP A 217 26.81 -20.92 -6.46
N CYS A 218 26.24 -19.96 -5.72
CA CYS A 218 25.19 -20.24 -4.73
C CYS A 218 24.10 -19.20 -4.79
N SER A 219 22.96 -19.52 -4.20
CA SER A 219 21.87 -18.57 -4.07
C SER A 219 22.24 -17.44 -3.12
N GLY A 220 22.11 -16.20 -3.56
CA GLY A 220 22.31 -15.03 -2.74
C GLY A 220 21.09 -14.67 -1.90
N THR A 221 19.92 -15.15 -2.30
CA THR A 221 18.65 -14.90 -1.61
C THR A 221 18.05 -16.21 -1.17
N VAL A 222 17.90 -16.41 0.13
CA VAL A 222 17.58 -17.70 0.73
C VAL A 222 16.69 -17.56 1.95
N PRO A 223 15.97 -18.62 2.37
CA PRO A 223 15.25 -18.61 3.64
C PRO A 223 16.21 -18.56 4.83
N THR A 224 15.80 -17.89 5.88
CA THR A 224 16.50 -17.90 7.17
C THR A 224 15.51 -18.05 8.32
N THR A 225 15.93 -18.70 9.40
CA THR A 225 15.16 -18.78 10.66
C THR A 225 15.43 -17.61 11.60
N ASP A 226 16.35 -16.71 11.25
CA ASP A 226 16.53 -15.43 11.94
C ASP A 226 15.46 -14.48 11.42
N SER A 227 14.29 -14.50 12.04
CA SER A 227 13.06 -13.77 11.69
C SER A 227 12.70 -12.74 12.75
N SER A 228 11.87 -11.74 12.39
CA SER A 228 11.32 -10.76 13.33
C SER A 228 10.08 -11.28 14.02
N LYS A 229 9.28 -12.04 13.28
CA LYS A 229 8.06 -12.72 13.72
C LYS A 229 8.04 -14.11 13.09
N ASP A 230 7.20 -14.97 13.63
CA ASP A 230 6.98 -16.31 13.10
C ASP A 230 8.28 -17.13 12.96
N ALA A 231 8.37 -18.01 11.94
CA ALA A 231 9.47 -18.96 11.82
C ALA A 231 10.55 -18.59 10.82
N ASN A 232 10.21 -17.83 9.79
CA ASN A 232 11.06 -17.61 8.62
C ASN A 232 11.12 -16.15 8.19
N ALA A 233 12.25 -15.79 7.61
CA ALA A 233 12.51 -14.52 6.94
C ALA A 233 13.34 -14.77 5.68
N VAL A 234 13.71 -13.75 4.96
CA VAL A 234 14.59 -13.81 3.79
C VAL A 234 15.93 -13.19 4.10
N GLU A 235 17.02 -13.91 3.80
CA GLU A 235 18.38 -13.38 3.76
C GLU A 235 18.76 -13.06 2.31
N ILE A 236 19.22 -11.84 2.05
CA ILE A 236 19.62 -11.32 0.75
C ILE A 236 21.09 -10.91 0.87
N SER A 237 21.99 -11.65 0.24
CA SER A 237 23.43 -11.48 0.39
C SER A 237 24.10 -11.07 -0.91
N THR A 238 25.03 -10.14 -0.85
CA THR A 238 26.03 -9.91 -1.91
C THR A 238 27.03 -11.08 -1.86
N LEU A 239 27.23 -11.74 -2.99
CA LEU A 239 28.10 -12.92 -3.08
C LEU A 239 29.22 -12.73 -4.09
N ALA A 240 30.41 -13.19 -3.74
CA ALA A 240 31.52 -13.35 -4.67
C ALA A 240 31.82 -14.81 -4.93
N PHE A 241 32.10 -15.14 -6.17
CA PHE A 241 32.50 -16.48 -6.59
C PHE A 241 33.45 -16.44 -7.78
N TYR A 242 34.14 -17.52 -7.95
CA TYR A 242 35.02 -17.78 -9.08
C TYR A 242 34.43 -18.89 -9.96
N ASN A 243 34.26 -18.62 -11.24
CA ASN A 243 33.52 -19.48 -12.15
C ASN A 243 34.41 -20.37 -13.03
N LYS A 244 35.67 -20.59 -12.64
CA LYS A 244 36.59 -21.44 -13.40
C LYS A 244 37.06 -22.62 -12.56
N LYS A 245 37.23 -23.77 -13.20
CA LYS A 245 37.78 -24.96 -12.57
C LYS A 245 39.20 -24.70 -12.12
N VAL A 246 39.46 -24.86 -10.84
CA VAL A 246 40.82 -24.90 -10.30
C VAL A 246 41.26 -26.35 -10.27
N SER A 247 42.28 -26.68 -11.01
CA SER A 247 42.85 -28.03 -11.02
C SER A 247 43.96 -28.15 -9.97
N GLY A 248 43.92 -29.21 -9.17
CA GLY A 248 44.92 -29.49 -8.14
C GLY A 248 44.33 -29.52 -6.72
N THR A 249 45.19 -29.80 -5.75
CA THR A 249 44.86 -29.81 -4.33
C THR A 249 45.06 -28.40 -3.77
N TRP A 250 43.96 -27.66 -3.55
CA TRP A 250 44.01 -26.32 -2.98
C TRP A 250 43.42 -26.35 -1.59
N SER A 251 44.04 -25.60 -0.68
CA SER A 251 43.45 -25.31 0.62
C SER A 251 42.29 -24.34 0.47
N ARG A 252 41.43 -24.29 1.49
CA ARG A 252 40.33 -23.28 1.53
C ARG A 252 40.86 -21.86 1.45
N ASP A 253 41.99 -21.58 2.08
CA ASP A 253 42.57 -20.23 2.09
C ASP A 253 43.11 -19.82 0.72
N GLU A 254 43.71 -20.74 -0.02
CA GLU A 254 44.15 -20.50 -1.39
C GLU A 254 42.95 -20.21 -2.31
N VAL A 255 41.89 -20.97 -2.22
CA VAL A 255 40.67 -20.72 -3.02
C VAL A 255 40.04 -19.39 -2.64
N TYR A 256 39.97 -19.06 -1.35
CA TYR A 256 39.47 -17.76 -0.92
C TYR A 256 40.31 -16.61 -1.50
N THR A 257 41.63 -16.68 -1.37
CA THR A 257 42.57 -15.68 -1.92
C THR A 257 42.40 -15.53 -3.43
N TYR A 258 42.28 -16.66 -4.13
CA TYR A 258 42.10 -16.64 -5.57
C TYR A 258 40.77 -16.07 -6.00
N THR A 259 39.68 -16.39 -5.27
CA THR A 259 38.34 -15.80 -5.49
C THR A 259 38.35 -14.29 -5.26
N ARG A 260 39.02 -13.84 -4.19
CA ARG A 260 39.17 -12.41 -3.90
C ARG A 260 39.86 -11.67 -5.05
N ASP A 261 40.87 -12.25 -5.65
CA ASP A 261 41.71 -11.60 -6.66
C ASP A 261 41.15 -11.76 -8.09
N ASN A 262 40.37 -12.81 -8.36
CA ASN A 262 39.92 -13.18 -9.72
C ASN A 262 38.42 -13.48 -9.84
N GLY A 263 37.66 -13.33 -8.78
CA GLY A 263 36.24 -13.65 -8.76
C GLY A 263 35.34 -12.57 -9.37
N THR A 264 34.07 -12.89 -9.40
CA THR A 264 32.97 -11.96 -9.74
C THR A 264 32.02 -11.89 -8.57
N ALA A 265 31.54 -10.68 -8.26
CA ALA A 265 30.56 -10.47 -7.19
C ALA A 265 29.26 -9.89 -7.74
N TYR A 266 28.15 -10.31 -7.14
CA TYR A 266 26.81 -9.85 -7.45
C TYR A 266 26.06 -9.49 -6.17
N ALA A 267 25.40 -8.35 -6.18
CA ALA A 267 24.41 -8.02 -5.17
C ALA A 267 23.23 -9.00 -5.22
N GLY A 268 22.75 -9.42 -4.06
CA GLY A 268 21.52 -10.18 -3.93
C GLY A 268 20.28 -9.30 -4.18
N TYR A 269 19.24 -9.86 -4.81
CA TYR A 269 17.98 -9.21 -5.09
C TYR A 269 16.81 -10.04 -4.60
N LEU A 270 15.79 -9.37 -4.08
CA LEU A 270 14.45 -9.89 -3.87
C LEU A 270 13.45 -8.89 -4.43
N PHE A 271 12.59 -9.29 -5.37
CA PHE A 271 11.68 -8.35 -6.02
C PHE A 271 10.43 -9.03 -6.60
N THR A 272 9.41 -8.23 -6.87
CA THR A 272 8.23 -8.66 -7.61
C THR A 272 8.42 -8.40 -9.10
N GLY A 273 8.30 -9.45 -9.93
CA GLY A 273 8.54 -9.37 -11.37
C GLY A 273 9.11 -10.66 -11.94
N THR A 274 9.89 -10.57 -13.03
CA THR A 274 10.56 -11.71 -13.67
C THR A 274 12.05 -11.44 -13.86
N PHE A 275 12.86 -12.49 -13.90
CA PHE A 275 14.32 -12.41 -14.07
C PHE A 275 14.79 -13.27 -15.24
N ASP A 276 15.69 -12.74 -16.07
CA ASP A 276 16.38 -13.49 -17.11
C ASP A 276 17.85 -13.69 -16.74
N LYS A 277 18.18 -14.92 -16.41
CA LYS A 277 19.55 -15.34 -16.01
C LYS A 277 20.59 -15.18 -17.14
N ASN A 278 20.16 -15.13 -18.39
CA ASN A 278 21.08 -15.08 -19.54
C ASN A 278 21.59 -13.68 -19.78
N THR A 279 20.72 -12.70 -19.66
CA THR A 279 21.02 -11.29 -19.86
C THR A 279 21.33 -10.56 -18.56
N ASP A 280 21.11 -11.21 -17.39
CA ASP A 280 21.17 -10.60 -16.04
C ASP A 280 20.26 -9.38 -15.93
N THR A 281 19.08 -9.47 -16.56
CA THR A 281 18.07 -8.42 -16.58
C THR A 281 16.79 -8.84 -15.87
N TYR A 282 16.05 -7.87 -15.37
CA TYR A 282 14.77 -8.10 -14.72
C TYR A 282 13.69 -7.19 -15.30
N THR A 283 12.47 -7.72 -15.37
CA THR A 283 11.28 -6.95 -15.66
C THR A 283 10.51 -6.84 -14.36
N LEU A 284 10.35 -5.61 -13.89
CA LEU A 284 9.68 -5.32 -12.64
C LEU A 284 8.17 -5.28 -12.82
N GLY A 285 7.46 -5.62 -11.73
CA GLY A 285 6.02 -5.51 -11.59
C GLY A 285 5.28 -6.83 -11.77
N ILE A 286 4.37 -7.06 -10.85
CA ILE A 286 3.33 -8.10 -10.90
C ILE A 286 1.98 -7.42 -11.01
N GLN A 287 0.94 -8.15 -11.44
CA GLN A 287 -0.44 -7.65 -11.45
C GLN A 287 -0.88 -7.35 -10.02
N HIS A 288 -1.47 -6.15 -9.83
CA HIS A 288 -1.94 -5.66 -8.55
C HIS A 288 -2.89 -4.49 -8.78
N GLU A 289 -4.15 -4.63 -8.40
CA GLU A 289 -5.21 -3.68 -8.76
C GLU A 289 -5.60 -2.74 -7.62
N SER A 290 -4.89 -2.79 -6.50
CA SER A 290 -5.12 -1.92 -5.34
C SER A 290 -4.08 -0.81 -5.25
N ARG A 291 -4.46 0.34 -4.68
CA ARG A 291 -3.59 1.51 -4.47
C ARG A 291 -3.16 1.61 -3.00
N PRO A 292 -2.01 1.04 -2.61
CA PRO A 292 -1.53 1.15 -1.23
C PRO A 292 -1.10 2.58 -0.90
N THR A 293 -1.27 2.98 0.37
CA THR A 293 -0.79 4.26 0.90
C THR A 293 0.65 4.18 1.39
N SER A 294 1.04 3.01 1.92
CA SER A 294 2.41 2.74 2.33
C SER A 294 2.74 1.25 2.23
N ILE A 295 4.03 0.93 2.30
CA ILE A 295 4.56 -0.41 2.46
C ILE A 295 5.40 -0.45 3.72
N SER A 296 5.19 -1.46 4.56
CA SER A 296 5.99 -1.71 5.76
C SER A 296 6.69 -3.05 5.68
N PHE A 297 7.85 -3.14 6.32
CA PHE A 297 8.64 -4.37 6.45
C PHE A 297 9.56 -4.29 7.67
N ASP A 298 9.95 -5.44 8.21
CA ASP A 298 10.97 -5.56 9.23
C ASP A 298 12.31 -5.89 8.57
N TYR A 299 13.40 -5.24 9.01
CA TYR A 299 14.72 -5.50 8.41
C TYR A 299 15.86 -5.54 9.43
N LYS A 300 16.90 -6.29 9.09
CA LYS A 300 18.27 -6.22 9.62
C LYS A 300 19.23 -5.95 8.46
N TYR A 301 20.32 -5.23 8.71
CA TYR A 301 21.31 -4.98 7.68
C TYR A 301 22.74 -5.01 8.23
N PHE A 302 23.58 -5.80 7.60
CA PHE A 302 24.99 -5.99 7.93
C PHE A 302 25.85 -5.58 6.73
N PRO A 303 26.24 -4.31 6.64
CA PRO A 303 27.06 -3.80 5.53
C PRO A 303 28.51 -4.25 5.63
N VAL A 304 29.17 -4.39 4.48
CA VAL A 304 30.63 -4.33 4.40
C VAL A 304 31.06 -2.87 4.30
N ILE A 305 32.08 -2.49 5.09
CA ILE A 305 32.61 -1.12 5.15
C ILE A 305 31.48 -0.07 5.29
N ASN A 306 31.23 0.74 4.26
CA ASN A 306 30.26 1.83 4.24
C ASN A 306 29.13 1.58 3.23
N ASP A 307 28.86 0.31 2.91
CA ASP A 307 27.82 -0.04 1.95
C ASP A 307 26.42 0.25 2.49
N LYS A 308 25.44 0.31 1.61
CA LYS A 308 24.03 0.57 1.93
C LYS A 308 23.14 -0.41 1.20
N CYS A 309 22.10 -0.87 1.85
CA CYS A 309 21.02 -1.61 1.17
C CYS A 309 20.10 -0.65 0.41
N LEU A 310 19.25 -1.21 -0.44
CA LEU A 310 18.20 -0.48 -1.15
C LEU A 310 16.87 -1.18 -0.97
N ALA A 311 15.82 -0.41 -0.68
CA ALA A 311 14.43 -0.84 -0.79
C ALA A 311 13.56 0.27 -1.39
N TYR A 312 12.64 -0.09 -2.27
CA TYR A 312 11.61 0.80 -2.81
C TYR A 312 10.41 0.03 -3.33
N ALA A 313 9.31 0.76 -3.53
CA ALA A 313 8.14 0.23 -4.21
C ALA A 313 7.56 1.27 -5.19
N LYS A 314 6.90 0.77 -6.27
CA LYS A 314 6.30 1.59 -7.32
C LYS A 314 4.99 0.98 -7.79
N VAL A 315 4.01 1.82 -8.08
CA VAL A 315 2.71 1.44 -8.63
C VAL A 315 2.55 1.97 -10.04
N TYR A 316 2.01 1.14 -10.93
CA TYR A 316 1.82 1.47 -12.34
C TYR A 316 0.38 1.24 -12.77
N ASN A 317 -0.07 2.03 -13.74
CA ASN A 317 -1.38 1.87 -14.38
C ASN A 317 -1.35 0.79 -15.49
N THR A 318 -2.47 0.63 -16.20
CA THR A 318 -2.62 -0.31 -17.33
C THR A 318 -1.60 -0.08 -18.44
N ASP A 319 -1.22 1.17 -18.69
CA ASP A 319 -0.25 1.55 -19.72
C ASP A 319 1.20 1.40 -19.26
N LYS A 320 1.43 0.81 -18.08
CA LYS A 320 2.73 0.69 -17.40
C LYS A 320 3.39 2.03 -17.08
N LYS A 321 2.59 3.10 -16.96
CA LYS A 321 3.06 4.39 -16.51
C LYS A 321 3.08 4.40 -14.99
N GLU A 322 4.19 4.85 -14.39
CA GLU A 322 4.32 5.01 -12.94
C GLU A 322 3.31 6.06 -12.44
N ILE A 323 2.44 5.66 -11.52
CA ILE A 323 1.45 6.53 -10.89
C ILE A 323 1.79 6.89 -9.45
N ALA A 324 2.60 6.06 -8.80
CA ALA A 324 3.12 6.31 -7.46
C ALA A 324 4.46 5.61 -7.24
N SER A 325 5.27 6.19 -6.36
CA SER A 325 6.50 5.56 -5.87
C SER A 325 6.76 5.94 -4.42
N THR A 326 7.51 5.09 -3.72
CA THR A 326 8.11 5.44 -2.43
C THR A 326 9.43 6.16 -2.66
N ILE A 327 9.92 6.88 -1.66
CA ILE A 327 11.34 7.25 -1.61
C ILE A 327 12.19 5.97 -1.51
N GLU A 328 13.40 6.01 -2.05
CA GLU A 328 14.36 4.94 -1.88
C GLU A 328 14.85 4.89 -0.43
N PHE A 329 14.70 3.73 0.19
CA PHE A 329 15.22 3.48 1.53
C PHE A 329 16.63 2.91 1.44
N ASN A 330 17.55 3.50 2.20
CA ASN A 330 18.93 3.10 2.30
C ASN A 330 19.33 3.02 3.79
N SER A 331 19.76 1.86 4.26
CA SER A 331 20.33 1.71 5.60
C SER A 331 21.85 1.49 5.52
N SER A 332 22.58 2.06 6.46
CA SER A 332 24.02 1.87 6.61
C SER A 332 24.40 0.86 7.70
N GLY A 333 23.42 0.18 8.28
CA GLY A 333 23.61 -0.87 9.28
C GLY A 333 22.47 -0.90 10.30
N GLN A 334 21.99 -2.12 10.59
CA GLN A 334 20.95 -2.37 11.57
C GLN A 334 21.04 -3.82 12.08
N LYS A 335 21.46 -4.00 13.32
CA LYS A 335 21.76 -5.34 13.87
C LYS A 335 20.51 -6.08 14.36
N GLU A 336 19.51 -5.36 14.84
CA GLU A 336 18.27 -5.93 15.33
C GLU A 336 17.13 -5.62 14.34
N TYR A 337 16.13 -6.49 14.27
CA TYR A 337 14.97 -6.22 13.43
C TYR A 337 14.31 -4.91 13.83
N THR A 338 14.10 -4.06 12.84
CA THR A 338 13.45 -2.76 13.00
C THR A 338 12.40 -2.62 11.91
N ALA A 339 11.21 -2.19 12.30
CA ALA A 339 10.14 -1.90 11.36
C ALA A 339 10.46 -0.62 10.56
N GLN A 340 10.27 -0.68 9.27
CA GLN A 340 10.37 0.43 8.34
C GLN A 340 9.06 0.60 7.58
N THR A 341 8.60 1.83 7.44
CA THR A 341 7.44 2.16 6.60
C THR A 341 7.83 3.19 5.56
N LEU A 342 7.50 2.92 4.30
CA LEU A 342 7.71 3.82 3.17
C LEU A 342 6.35 4.24 2.62
N LYS A 343 6.07 5.54 2.59
CA LYS A 343 4.84 6.09 2.03
C LYS A 343 4.91 6.16 0.52
N PHE A 344 3.80 5.84 -0.15
CA PHE A 344 3.66 6.07 -1.58
C PHE A 344 3.29 7.53 -1.85
N GLU A 345 4.07 8.18 -2.68
CA GLU A 345 3.76 9.49 -3.24
C GLU A 345 3.09 9.31 -4.60
N TYR A 346 1.78 9.59 -4.66
CA TYR A 346 1.01 9.53 -5.89
C TYR A 346 1.17 10.79 -6.70
N ASN A 347 1.48 10.64 -7.99
CA ASN A 347 1.59 11.77 -8.93
C ASN A 347 0.26 12.50 -9.04
N LYS A 348 0.26 13.82 -8.89
CA LYS A 348 -0.97 14.66 -8.93
C LYS A 348 -1.77 14.45 -10.21
N GLU A 349 -1.10 14.28 -11.35
CA GLU A 349 -1.72 14.04 -12.66
C GLU A 349 -2.38 12.65 -12.75
N HIS A 350 -2.04 11.73 -11.84
CA HIS A 350 -2.48 10.34 -11.84
C HIS A 350 -3.23 9.92 -10.59
N MET A 351 -3.64 10.90 -9.74
CA MET A 351 -4.38 10.62 -8.51
C MET A 351 -5.65 9.79 -8.74
N GLN A 352 -6.28 9.96 -9.90
CA GLN A 352 -7.49 9.22 -10.29
C GLN A 352 -7.19 7.98 -11.15
N SER A 353 -5.92 7.70 -11.44
CA SER A 353 -5.54 6.51 -12.20
C SER A 353 -5.62 5.26 -11.35
N LYS A 354 -6.23 4.22 -11.87
CA LYS A 354 -6.27 2.90 -11.22
C LYS A 354 -4.92 2.20 -11.30
N ALA A 355 -4.57 1.48 -10.24
CA ALA A 355 -3.41 0.60 -10.25
C ALA A 355 -3.66 -0.63 -11.11
N LYS A 356 -2.60 -1.15 -11.75
CA LYS A 356 -2.61 -2.42 -12.47
C LYS A 356 -1.40 -3.29 -12.18
N TYR A 357 -0.28 -2.68 -11.80
CA TYR A 357 0.94 -3.40 -11.45
C TYR A 357 1.63 -2.75 -10.26
N ILE A 358 2.32 -3.57 -9.47
CA ILE A 358 3.18 -3.12 -8.38
C ILE A 358 4.56 -3.75 -8.49
N THR A 359 5.59 -2.95 -8.21
CA THR A 359 6.96 -3.39 -8.00
C THR A 359 7.33 -3.17 -6.55
N VAL A 360 7.91 -4.19 -5.93
CA VAL A 360 8.65 -4.09 -4.67
C VAL A 360 10.04 -4.65 -4.91
N PHE A 361 11.07 -3.95 -4.46
CA PHE A 361 12.46 -4.29 -4.73
C PHE A 361 13.33 -4.11 -3.50
N PHE A 362 14.12 -5.13 -3.20
CA PHE A 362 15.14 -5.15 -2.15
C PHE A 362 16.49 -5.58 -2.73
N GLN A 363 17.57 -4.92 -2.31
CA GLN A 363 18.94 -5.22 -2.72
C GLN A 363 19.87 -5.21 -1.51
N SER A 364 20.75 -6.18 -1.45
CA SER A 364 21.70 -6.37 -0.34
C SER A 364 22.74 -5.26 -0.20
N GLY A 365 23.15 -4.64 -1.28
CA GLY A 365 24.17 -3.59 -1.25
C GLY A 365 24.60 -3.15 -2.64
N TYR A 366 25.41 -2.11 -2.68
CA TYR A 366 26.03 -1.57 -3.92
C TYR A 366 27.47 -1.98 -4.07
N ASP A 367 28.17 -2.25 -2.95
CA ASP A 367 29.58 -2.63 -3.00
C ASP A 367 29.75 -4.08 -3.42
N THR A 368 30.33 -4.27 -4.61
CA THR A 368 30.72 -5.58 -5.16
C THR A 368 32.25 -5.76 -5.18
N THR A 369 32.98 -4.97 -4.42
CA THR A 369 34.43 -5.06 -4.27
C THR A 369 34.78 -6.27 -3.40
N ILE A 370 35.28 -7.33 -4.01
CA ILE A 370 35.51 -8.63 -3.33
C ILE A 370 36.50 -8.52 -2.16
N SER A 371 37.50 -7.63 -2.25
CA SER A 371 38.45 -7.40 -1.14
C SER A 371 37.79 -6.86 0.14
N ASN A 372 36.57 -6.31 0.05
CA ASN A 372 35.77 -5.85 1.18
C ASN A 372 34.92 -6.96 1.80
N MET A 373 34.80 -8.11 1.11
CA MET A 373 33.95 -9.22 1.52
C MET A 373 34.70 -10.13 2.49
N HIS A 374 33.95 -10.87 3.27
CA HIS A 374 34.48 -11.82 4.24
C HIS A 374 34.15 -13.25 3.87
N ARG A 375 34.91 -14.18 4.42
CA ARG A 375 34.64 -15.60 4.30
C ARG A 375 33.69 -16.04 5.40
N GLU A 376 32.57 -16.61 5.02
CA GLU A 376 31.75 -17.42 5.93
C GLU A 376 32.23 -18.87 5.91
N ASN A 377 32.65 -19.36 7.08
CA ASN A 377 32.98 -20.76 7.24
C ASN A 377 31.68 -21.54 7.42
N GLY A 378 31.22 -22.18 6.36
CA GLY A 378 30.24 -23.23 6.44
C GLY A 378 30.93 -24.47 6.99
N GLY A 379 31.04 -24.62 8.32
CA GLY A 379 31.55 -25.85 8.91
C GLY A 379 30.73 -27.05 8.40
N TYR A 380 31.34 -28.23 8.36
CA TYR A 380 30.67 -29.50 8.05
C TYR A 380 29.35 -29.59 8.85
N GLY A 381 28.21 -29.38 8.18
CA GLY A 381 26.87 -29.57 8.73
C GLY A 381 26.22 -28.40 9.47
N SER A 382 26.83 -27.23 9.61
CA SER A 382 26.29 -26.12 10.40
C SER A 382 25.69 -24.93 9.57
N SER A 383 25.98 -24.89 8.27
CA SER A 383 25.35 -23.90 7.38
C SER A 383 24.23 -24.57 6.60
N PRO A 384 23.06 -23.92 6.39
CA PRO A 384 22.04 -24.43 5.48
C PRO A 384 22.55 -24.64 4.05
N PHE A 385 23.72 -24.07 3.74
CA PHE A 385 24.41 -24.22 2.45
C PHE A 385 25.52 -25.30 2.48
N GLY A 386 25.89 -25.82 3.65
CA GLY A 386 26.94 -26.85 3.80
C GLY A 386 28.33 -26.38 3.39
N GLU A 387 28.61 -25.07 3.22
CA GLU A 387 29.79 -24.60 2.52
C GLU A 387 30.26 -23.21 2.87
N ASP A 388 31.54 -22.96 2.59
CA ASP A 388 32.14 -21.66 2.70
C ASP A 388 31.61 -20.74 1.60
N ARG A 389 31.19 -19.51 1.97
CA ARG A 389 30.80 -18.47 1.05
C ARG A 389 31.72 -17.25 1.19
N VAL A 390 31.87 -16.48 0.11
CA VAL A 390 32.48 -15.15 0.18
C VAL A 390 31.35 -14.16 0.10
N VAL A 391 31.09 -13.52 1.21
CA VAL A 391 29.87 -12.71 1.43
C VAL A 391 30.22 -11.25 1.66
N GLY A 392 29.51 -10.38 0.95
CA GLY A 392 29.52 -8.96 1.16
C GLY A 392 28.42 -8.52 2.14
N SER A 393 27.70 -7.47 1.78
CA SER A 393 26.58 -6.97 2.60
C SER A 393 25.41 -7.95 2.63
N VAL A 394 24.75 -8.04 3.79
CA VAL A 394 23.62 -8.93 4.05
C VAL A 394 22.42 -8.12 4.53
N LEU A 395 21.33 -8.21 3.81
CA LEU A 395 20.02 -7.65 4.17
C LEU A 395 19.07 -8.79 4.52
N LYS A 396 18.43 -8.71 5.68
CA LYS A 396 17.35 -9.63 6.05
C LYS A 396 16.04 -8.86 6.06
N ILE A 397 15.02 -9.44 5.45
CA ILE A 397 13.67 -8.85 5.32
C ILE A 397 12.64 -9.82 5.85
N ASP A 398 11.67 -9.27 6.57
CA ASP A 398 10.51 -9.99 7.08
C ASP A 398 9.25 -9.12 7.05
N ASN A 399 8.05 -9.73 7.10
CA ASN A 399 6.76 -9.07 7.25
C ASN A 399 6.52 -7.88 6.29
N VAL A 400 6.64 -8.13 4.99
CA VAL A 400 6.30 -7.14 3.97
C VAL A 400 4.79 -7.01 3.83
N VAL A 401 4.25 -5.83 4.19
CA VAL A 401 2.80 -5.56 4.23
C VAL A 401 2.49 -4.28 3.45
N LEU A 402 1.48 -4.32 2.61
CA LEU A 402 0.90 -3.15 1.96
C LEU A 402 -0.21 -2.57 2.83
N ASN A 403 -0.13 -1.29 3.15
CA ASN A 403 -1.13 -0.58 3.95
C ASN A 403 -2.01 0.27 3.04
N TYR A 404 -3.30 0.38 3.40
CA TYR A 404 -4.32 1.03 2.59
C TYR A 404 -5.09 2.12 3.33
N ASP A 405 -4.79 2.33 4.61
CA ASP A 405 -5.47 3.33 5.41
C ASP A 405 -5.08 4.75 4.99
N TYR A 406 -6.03 5.66 5.14
CA TYR A 406 -5.79 7.09 4.98
C TYR A 406 -4.87 7.58 6.11
N GLU A 407 -3.72 8.14 5.75
CA GLU A 407 -2.71 8.64 6.69
C GLU A 407 -2.71 10.17 6.82
#